data_9799685c8b6d0428b7c17072c3291511
#
_entry.id   9799685c8b6d0428b7c17072c3291511
#
_cell.length_a   1.000
_cell.length_b   1.000
_cell.length_c   1.000
_cell.angle_alpha   90.00
_cell.angle_beta   90.00
_cell.angle_gamma   90.00
#
_symmetry.space_group_name_H-M   'P 1'
#
loop_
_entity.id
_entity.type
_entity.pdbx_description
1 polymer ?
#
loop_
_entity_poly.entity_id
_entity_poly.type
_entity_poly.pdbx_seq_one_letter_code
_entity_poly.pdbx_strand_id
1 'polypeptide(L)'
;VEKNLKGVSTTDYINLKLIGASIINGAQTTGSLFEAYHSEDIDLTNVSVQVQIIVLGEDIDNIGPKITKLSNTQNRIENKDFAAQDKEQERLMKDLAIDGKQYVYRQGVELPNSDEGCDLDSATVALGCYLDDVAISTQMKRAYGSIFDNTNKPPYKLIFNSGTSAYKLWNCVEVYRELQNIEGEYQQDPNNQSKKLMS
;
A
#
# COMPACT_ATOMS: atom_id res chain seq x y z
N VAL A 1 0.17 -32.13 -7.17
CA VAL A 1 -1.23 -32.56 -7.27
C VAL A 1 -1.80 -32.04 -8.59
N GLU A 2 -1.72 -32.84 -9.62
CA GLU A 2 -2.48 -32.61 -10.85
C GLU A 2 -3.88 -33.19 -10.68
N LYS A 3 -4.89 -32.39 -10.46
CA LYS A 3 -6.26 -32.73 -10.84
C LYS A 3 -6.88 -31.56 -11.57
N ASN A 4 -7.18 -31.82 -12.82
CA ASN A 4 -8.00 -30.99 -13.68
C ASN A 4 -9.38 -30.80 -13.03
N LEU A 5 -9.65 -29.65 -12.49
CA LEU A 5 -10.91 -29.27 -11.85
C LEU A 5 -12.01 -28.90 -12.88
N LYS A 6 -11.94 -29.40 -14.09
CA LYS A 6 -13.01 -29.23 -15.08
C LYS A 6 -14.16 -30.15 -14.73
N GLY A 7 -15.26 -29.59 -14.25
CA GLY A 7 -16.53 -30.30 -14.12
C GLY A 7 -16.91 -30.75 -12.71
N VAL A 8 -16.44 -30.09 -11.68
CA VAL A 8 -16.87 -30.33 -10.28
C VAL A 8 -18.29 -29.79 -10.11
N SER A 9 -19.23 -30.65 -9.77
CA SER A 9 -20.59 -30.27 -9.37
C SER A 9 -20.55 -29.46 -8.06
N THR A 10 -21.49 -28.57 -7.85
CA THR A 10 -21.61 -27.74 -6.62
C THR A 10 -21.82 -28.55 -5.34
N THR A 11 -21.97 -29.87 -5.44
CA THR A 11 -22.14 -30.84 -4.35
C THR A 11 -20.90 -31.67 -4.06
N ASP A 12 -19.81 -31.51 -4.82
CA ASP A 12 -18.61 -32.28 -4.64
C ASP A 12 -17.68 -31.67 -3.59
N TYR A 13 -17.30 -32.47 -2.61
CA TYR A 13 -16.30 -32.09 -1.60
C TYR A 13 -14.92 -32.56 -2.04
N ILE A 14 -13.94 -31.67 -1.93
CA ILE A 14 -12.54 -31.97 -2.15
C ILE A 14 -11.79 -31.89 -0.83
N ASN A 15 -11.17 -32.97 -0.40
CA ASN A 15 -10.28 -33.00 0.73
C ASN A 15 -8.84 -32.73 0.25
N LEU A 16 -8.24 -31.67 0.74
CA LEU A 16 -6.86 -31.29 0.45
C LEU A 16 -6.00 -31.50 1.69
N LYS A 17 -4.93 -32.26 1.54
CA LYS A 17 -3.88 -32.35 2.57
C LYS A 17 -2.76 -31.42 2.17
N LEU A 18 -2.56 -30.37 2.97
CA LEU A 18 -1.53 -29.37 2.75
C LEU A 18 -0.38 -29.60 3.73
N ILE A 19 0.85 -29.47 3.26
CA ILE A 19 2.08 -29.57 4.06
C ILE A 19 2.82 -28.25 3.91
N GLY A 20 3.21 -27.63 5.05
CA GLY A 20 3.91 -26.35 5.04
C GLY A 20 3.04 -25.18 4.56
N ALA A 21 1.70 -25.26 4.75
CA ALA A 21 0.80 -24.18 4.33
C ALA A 21 0.95 -22.95 5.21
N SER A 22 0.90 -21.78 4.57
CA SER A 22 0.82 -20.49 5.26
C SER A 22 -0.24 -19.58 4.60
N ILE A 23 -0.85 -18.72 5.40
CA ILE A 23 -1.80 -17.73 4.90
C ILE A 23 -1.02 -16.48 4.51
N ILE A 24 -1.01 -16.15 3.23
CA ILE A 24 -0.30 -15.00 2.69
C ILE A 24 -1.18 -13.76 2.74
N ASN A 25 -2.48 -13.93 2.52
CA ASN A 25 -3.49 -12.89 2.55
C ASN A 25 -4.81 -13.45 3.06
N GLY A 26 -5.66 -12.59 3.67
CA GLY A 26 -6.95 -13.01 4.24
C GLY A 26 -6.90 -13.38 5.73
N ALA A 27 -5.86 -12.98 6.45
CA ALA A 27 -5.75 -13.26 7.91
C ALA A 27 -6.95 -12.68 8.69
N GLN A 28 -7.45 -11.49 8.32
CA GLN A 28 -8.65 -10.91 8.94
C GLN A 28 -9.89 -11.76 8.65
N THR A 29 -10.11 -12.15 7.41
CA THR A 29 -11.23 -13.02 7.03
C THR A 29 -11.17 -14.34 7.78
N THR A 30 -9.98 -14.94 7.88
CA THR A 30 -9.78 -16.20 8.61
C THR A 30 -10.05 -16.02 10.11
N GLY A 31 -9.60 -14.91 10.70
CA GLY A 31 -9.88 -14.57 12.11
C GLY A 31 -11.37 -14.39 12.36
N SER A 32 -12.06 -13.61 11.54
CA SER A 32 -13.51 -13.39 11.68
C SER A 32 -14.31 -14.67 11.50
N LEU A 33 -13.92 -15.55 10.55
CA LEU A 33 -14.56 -16.84 10.36
C LEU A 33 -14.31 -17.77 11.56
N PHE A 34 -13.11 -17.74 12.11
CA PHE A 34 -12.78 -18.53 13.31
C PHE A 34 -13.62 -18.08 14.52
N GLU A 35 -13.73 -16.78 14.74
CA GLU A 35 -14.57 -16.22 15.81
C GLU A 35 -16.04 -16.56 15.60
N ALA A 36 -16.56 -16.37 14.36
CA ALA A 36 -17.93 -16.73 14.03
C ALA A 36 -18.23 -18.23 14.19
N TYR A 37 -17.28 -19.10 13.82
CA TYR A 37 -17.43 -20.55 13.98
C TYR A 37 -17.54 -20.99 15.45
N HIS A 38 -16.91 -20.27 16.37
CA HIS A 38 -16.97 -20.54 17.80
C HIS A 38 -18.09 -19.78 18.51
N SER A 39 -18.85 -18.97 17.79
CA SER A 39 -20.03 -18.28 18.33
C SER A 39 -21.27 -19.16 18.19
N GLU A 40 -22.02 -19.36 19.27
CA GLU A 40 -23.25 -20.16 19.26
C GLU A 40 -24.39 -19.48 18.48
N ASP A 41 -24.29 -18.17 18.24
CA ASP A 41 -25.37 -17.36 17.65
C ASP A 41 -25.23 -17.15 16.12
N ILE A 42 -24.15 -17.66 15.49
CA ILE A 42 -23.85 -17.38 14.07
C ILE A 42 -23.98 -18.64 13.23
N ASP A 43 -24.92 -18.64 12.29
CA ASP A 43 -25.06 -19.69 11.27
C ASP A 43 -24.16 -19.43 10.06
N LEU A 44 -23.16 -20.29 9.86
CA LEU A 44 -22.24 -20.23 8.73
C LEU A 44 -22.63 -21.13 7.54
N THR A 45 -23.79 -21.79 7.58
CA THR A 45 -24.22 -22.78 6.58
C THR A 45 -24.25 -22.21 5.15
N ASN A 46 -24.55 -20.93 5.00
CA ASN A 46 -24.64 -20.25 3.71
C ASN A 46 -23.45 -19.30 3.43
N VAL A 47 -22.39 -19.39 4.24
CA VAL A 47 -21.20 -18.58 4.05
C VAL A 47 -20.24 -19.33 3.11
N SER A 48 -19.80 -18.66 2.06
CA SER A 48 -18.77 -19.15 1.15
C SER A 48 -17.63 -18.16 1.04
N VAL A 49 -16.41 -18.66 0.95
CA VAL A 49 -15.19 -17.87 0.82
C VAL A 49 -14.41 -18.37 -0.36
N GLN A 50 -13.97 -17.45 -1.22
CA GLN A 50 -13.07 -17.79 -2.30
C GLN A 50 -11.66 -18.00 -1.74
N VAL A 51 -11.07 -19.15 -2.04
CA VAL A 51 -9.70 -19.48 -1.63
C VAL A 51 -8.84 -19.74 -2.87
N GLN A 52 -7.72 -19.05 -2.94
CA GLN A 52 -6.67 -19.30 -3.93
C GLN A 52 -5.52 -20.04 -3.27
N ILE A 53 -5.21 -21.23 -3.79
CA ILE A 53 -4.10 -22.06 -3.30
C ILE A 53 -2.97 -21.98 -4.30
N ILE A 54 -1.81 -21.47 -3.88
CA ILE A 54 -0.60 -21.40 -4.68
C ILE A 54 0.33 -22.50 -4.20
N VAL A 55 0.61 -23.45 -5.09
CA VAL A 55 1.57 -24.53 -4.81
C VAL A 55 2.94 -24.09 -5.25
N LEU A 56 3.86 -23.95 -4.30
CA LEU A 56 5.25 -23.62 -4.56
C LEU A 56 6.01 -24.91 -4.89
N GLY A 57 6.82 -24.87 -5.94
CA GLY A 57 7.72 -25.97 -6.31
C GLY A 57 9.00 -25.97 -5.44
N GLU A 58 10.10 -26.43 -5.99
CA GLU A 58 11.37 -26.58 -5.28
C GLU A 58 12.04 -25.23 -4.91
N ASP A 59 11.62 -24.12 -5.51
CA ASP A 59 12.20 -22.77 -5.30
C ASP A 59 11.42 -21.92 -4.27
N ILE A 60 11.03 -22.54 -3.16
CA ILE A 60 10.18 -21.95 -2.12
C ILE A 60 10.83 -20.69 -1.51
N ASP A 61 12.12 -20.73 -1.25
CA ASP A 61 12.85 -19.68 -0.54
C ASP A 61 12.92 -18.36 -1.32
N ASN A 62 12.91 -18.44 -2.65
CA ASN A 62 12.97 -17.26 -3.52
C ASN A 62 11.58 -16.76 -3.93
N ILE A 63 10.62 -17.66 -4.13
CA ILE A 63 9.30 -17.33 -4.66
C ILE A 63 8.33 -16.95 -3.55
N GLY A 64 8.38 -17.61 -2.39
CA GLY A 64 7.50 -17.36 -1.26
C GLY A 64 7.47 -15.89 -0.81
N PRO A 65 8.62 -15.27 -0.49
CA PRO A 65 8.69 -13.87 -0.10
C PRO A 65 8.19 -12.89 -1.17
N LYS A 66 8.44 -13.20 -2.46
CA LYS A 66 7.95 -12.38 -3.59
C LYS A 66 6.43 -12.42 -3.70
N ILE A 67 5.82 -13.62 -3.59
CA ILE A 67 4.38 -13.78 -3.63
C ILE A 67 3.74 -13.06 -2.45
N THR A 68 4.27 -13.22 -1.24
CA THR A 68 3.79 -12.53 -0.04
C THR A 68 3.85 -11.01 -0.21
N LYS A 69 4.96 -10.49 -0.72
CA LYS A 69 5.12 -9.06 -0.99
C LYS A 69 4.10 -8.57 -2.02
N LEU A 70 3.96 -9.26 -3.15
CA LEU A 70 3.03 -8.90 -4.22
C LEU A 70 1.57 -8.99 -3.76
N SER A 71 1.17 -10.05 -3.07
CA SER A 71 -0.20 -10.21 -2.59
C SER A 71 -0.59 -9.19 -1.53
N ASN A 72 0.33 -8.84 -0.64
CA ASN A 72 0.09 -7.78 0.35
C ASN A 72 0.14 -6.37 -0.27
N THR A 73 0.85 -6.21 -1.37
CA THR A 73 0.87 -4.96 -2.13
C THR A 73 -0.45 -4.78 -2.88
N GLN A 74 -1.03 -5.84 -3.44
CA GLN A 74 -2.34 -5.77 -4.14
C GLN A 74 -3.46 -5.22 -3.24
N ASN A 75 -3.52 -5.59 -1.97
CA ASN A 75 -4.54 -5.05 -1.05
C ASN A 75 -4.32 -3.58 -0.66
N ARG A 76 -3.11 -3.04 -0.83
CA ARG A 76 -2.82 -1.62 -0.68
C ARG A 76 -3.10 -0.82 -1.95
N ILE A 77 -3.22 -1.51 -3.09
CA ILE A 77 -3.43 -0.92 -4.41
C ILE A 77 -4.85 -0.34 -4.53
N GLU A 78 -5.86 -1.02 -4.01
CA GLU A 78 -7.26 -0.62 -4.20
C GLU A 78 -7.58 0.81 -3.72
N ASN A 79 -7.02 1.23 -2.60
CA ASN A 79 -7.28 2.58 -2.09
C ASN A 79 -6.54 3.66 -2.89
N LYS A 80 -5.32 3.38 -3.35
CA LYS A 80 -4.54 4.30 -4.20
C LYS A 80 -5.10 4.42 -5.62
N ASP A 81 -5.74 3.38 -6.13
CA ASP A 81 -6.39 3.42 -7.44
C ASP A 81 -7.53 4.44 -7.50
N PHE A 82 -8.20 4.69 -6.37
CA PHE A 82 -9.18 5.78 -6.29
C PHE A 82 -8.51 7.16 -6.41
N ALA A 83 -7.32 7.34 -5.85
CA ALA A 83 -6.55 8.57 -6.05
C ALA A 83 -6.16 8.75 -7.52
N ALA A 84 -5.86 7.68 -8.25
CA ALA A 84 -5.54 7.72 -9.68
C ALA A 84 -6.71 8.19 -10.55
N GLN A 85 -7.94 8.20 -10.03
CA GLN A 85 -9.13 8.70 -10.71
C GLN A 85 -9.48 10.16 -10.34
N ASP A 86 -8.80 10.74 -9.35
CA ASP A 86 -9.02 12.13 -8.95
C ASP A 86 -8.46 13.11 -10.00
N LYS A 87 -9.31 14.02 -10.45
CA LYS A 87 -8.94 15.08 -11.42
C LYS A 87 -7.83 16.00 -10.92
N GLU A 88 -7.69 16.16 -9.61
CA GLU A 88 -6.61 16.95 -9.02
C GLU A 88 -5.24 16.32 -9.29
N GLN A 89 -5.14 15.00 -9.28
CA GLN A 89 -3.91 14.30 -9.61
C GLN A 89 -3.51 14.51 -11.08
N GLU A 90 -4.49 14.41 -11.98
CA GLU A 90 -4.26 14.68 -13.41
C GLU A 90 -3.86 16.14 -13.66
N ARG A 91 -4.49 17.09 -12.96
CA ARG A 91 -4.15 18.51 -13.03
C ARG A 91 -2.71 18.74 -12.57
N LEU A 92 -2.34 18.25 -11.38
CA LEU A 92 -0.99 18.40 -10.84
C LEU A 92 0.08 17.79 -11.76
N MET A 93 -0.20 16.64 -12.35
CA MET A 93 0.69 16.01 -13.34
C MET A 93 0.90 16.91 -14.57
N LYS A 94 -0.18 17.45 -15.12
CA LYS A 94 -0.09 18.34 -16.30
C LYS A 94 0.65 19.64 -15.98
N ASP A 95 0.35 20.22 -14.83
CA ASP A 95 0.97 21.48 -14.40
C ASP A 95 2.49 21.28 -14.17
N LEU A 96 2.91 20.18 -13.52
CA LEU A 96 4.33 19.85 -13.32
C LEU A 96 5.05 19.55 -14.64
N ALA A 97 4.38 18.94 -15.60
CA ALA A 97 4.96 18.64 -16.90
C ALA A 97 5.34 19.91 -17.69
N ILE A 98 4.67 21.04 -17.45
CA ILE A 98 5.02 22.35 -18.07
C ILE A 98 6.42 22.79 -17.63
N ASP A 99 6.81 22.50 -16.37
CA ASP A 99 8.13 22.82 -15.83
C ASP A 99 9.15 21.70 -16.02
N GLY A 100 8.84 20.71 -16.89
CA GLY A 100 9.71 19.57 -17.18
C GLY A 100 9.81 18.55 -16.05
N LYS A 101 8.91 18.63 -15.06
CA LYS A 101 8.87 17.69 -13.93
C LYS A 101 7.86 16.58 -14.19
N GLN A 102 8.18 15.36 -13.70
CA GLN A 102 7.31 14.21 -13.88
C GLN A 102 6.64 13.81 -12.56
N TYR A 103 5.32 13.72 -12.58
CA TYR A 103 4.53 13.26 -11.47
C TYR A 103 3.81 11.97 -11.83
N VAL A 104 4.20 10.87 -11.17
CA VAL A 104 3.64 9.54 -11.39
C VAL A 104 2.66 9.22 -10.26
N TYR A 105 1.38 9.42 -10.50
CA TYR A 105 0.32 9.13 -9.54
C TYR A 105 -0.41 7.81 -9.81
N ARG A 106 -0.15 7.17 -10.96
CA ARG A 106 -0.71 5.86 -11.32
C ARG A 106 0.27 4.75 -11.04
N GLN A 107 -0.25 3.63 -10.58
CA GLN A 107 0.58 2.45 -10.32
C GLN A 107 1.05 1.80 -11.62
N GLY A 108 2.19 1.11 -11.55
CA GLY A 108 2.76 0.39 -12.69
C GLY A 108 3.46 1.25 -13.71
N VAL A 109 3.55 2.55 -13.50
CA VAL A 109 4.38 3.46 -14.29
C VAL A 109 5.72 3.62 -13.60
N GLU A 110 6.82 3.36 -14.32
CA GLU A 110 8.16 3.56 -13.77
C GLU A 110 8.41 5.05 -13.52
N LEU A 111 8.95 5.34 -12.33
CA LEU A 111 9.44 6.68 -12.04
C LEU A 111 10.67 6.93 -12.90
N PRO A 112 10.70 8.07 -13.59
CA PRO A 112 11.95 8.55 -14.14
C PRO A 112 12.90 8.93 -13.02
N ASN A 113 14.11 9.30 -13.39
CA ASN A 113 15.18 9.70 -12.48
C ASN A 113 14.67 10.57 -11.31
N SER A 114 15.13 10.26 -10.10
CA SER A 114 14.66 10.88 -8.85
C SER A 114 14.70 12.42 -8.87
N ASP A 115 15.60 13.02 -9.62
CA ASP A 115 15.82 14.49 -9.63
C ASP A 115 14.76 15.25 -10.45
N GLU A 116 14.02 14.56 -11.31
CA GLU A 116 13.04 15.18 -12.21
C GLU A 116 11.61 14.66 -12.01
N GLY A 117 11.44 13.62 -11.17
CA GLY A 117 10.15 12.98 -10.97
C GLY A 117 9.80 12.70 -9.52
N CYS A 118 8.53 12.64 -9.19
CA CYS A 118 8.02 12.15 -7.91
C CYS A 118 6.79 11.26 -8.11
N ASP A 119 6.56 10.38 -7.16
CA ASP A 119 5.36 9.54 -7.13
C ASP A 119 4.29 10.07 -6.17
N LEU A 120 3.13 9.41 -6.21
CA LEU A 120 2.01 9.74 -5.33
C LEU A 120 2.39 9.62 -3.85
N ASP A 121 3.23 8.65 -3.49
CA ASP A 121 3.63 8.43 -2.11
C ASP A 121 4.51 9.56 -1.59
N SER A 122 5.54 9.91 -2.32
CA SER A 122 6.43 11.04 -2.00
C SER A 122 5.64 12.35 -1.92
N ALA A 123 4.75 12.60 -2.88
CA ALA A 123 3.90 13.78 -2.89
C ALA A 123 2.95 13.82 -1.69
N THR A 124 2.34 12.68 -1.33
CA THR A 124 1.41 12.60 -0.19
C THR A 124 2.13 12.89 1.12
N VAL A 125 3.29 12.28 1.33
CA VAL A 125 4.06 12.47 2.57
C VAL A 125 4.58 13.89 2.64
N ALA A 126 5.17 14.41 1.58
CA ALA A 126 5.72 15.76 1.54
C ALA A 126 4.66 16.84 1.80
N LEU A 127 3.52 16.77 1.10
CA LEU A 127 2.40 17.69 1.31
C LEU A 127 1.75 17.51 2.68
N GLY A 128 1.59 16.28 3.15
CA GLY A 128 1.00 16.00 4.44
C GLY A 128 1.86 16.49 5.61
N CYS A 129 3.19 16.39 5.49
CA CYS A 129 4.11 17.00 6.48
C CYS A 129 4.12 18.52 6.42
N TYR A 130 3.82 19.12 5.28
CA TYR A 130 3.68 20.58 5.16
C TYR A 130 2.43 21.11 5.84
N LEU A 131 1.37 20.28 5.95
CA LEU A 131 0.18 20.68 6.69
C LEU A 131 0.53 20.74 8.18
N ASP A 132 0.23 21.87 8.81
CA ASP A 132 0.41 22.04 10.27
C ASP A 132 -0.69 21.30 11.03
N ASP A 133 -0.78 19.98 10.79
CA ASP A 133 -1.76 19.09 11.39
C ASP A 133 -1.10 17.77 11.85
N VAL A 134 -0.86 17.71 13.15
CA VAL A 134 -0.24 16.54 13.81
C VAL A 134 -1.09 15.27 13.63
N ALA A 135 -2.41 15.40 13.50
CA ALA A 135 -3.29 14.22 13.32
C ALA A 135 -3.03 13.56 11.96
N ILE A 136 -2.84 14.35 10.90
CA ILE A 136 -2.52 13.84 9.57
C ILE A 136 -1.15 13.18 9.56
N SER A 137 -0.13 13.82 10.12
CA SER A 137 1.22 13.26 10.22
C SER A 137 1.24 11.96 11.02
N THR A 138 0.48 11.90 12.12
CA THR A 138 0.31 10.67 12.91
C THR A 138 -0.40 9.58 12.14
N GLN A 139 -1.45 9.92 11.41
CA GLN A 139 -2.20 8.96 10.58
C GLN A 139 -1.32 8.40 9.46
N MET A 140 -0.55 9.25 8.78
CA MET A 140 0.41 8.79 7.76
C MET A 140 1.43 7.81 8.34
N LYS A 141 1.94 8.05 9.54
CA LYS A 141 2.90 7.15 10.19
C LYS A 141 2.27 5.81 10.60
N ARG A 142 1.03 5.82 11.11
CA ARG A 142 0.38 4.63 11.69
C ARG A 142 -0.42 3.81 10.68
N ALA A 143 -1.09 4.49 9.75
CA ALA A 143 -2.05 3.88 8.84
C ALA A 143 -2.06 4.62 7.49
N TYR A 144 -0.92 4.66 6.82
CA TYR A 144 -0.73 5.42 5.58
C TYR A 144 -1.83 5.17 4.53
N GLY A 145 -2.20 3.89 4.33
CA GLY A 145 -3.24 3.52 3.38
C GLY A 145 -4.59 4.18 3.64
N SER A 146 -4.92 4.51 4.89
CA SER A 146 -6.19 5.14 5.26
C SER A 146 -6.32 6.59 4.76
N ILE A 147 -5.24 7.23 4.32
CA ILE A 147 -5.30 8.53 3.65
C ILE A 147 -6.16 8.46 2.39
N PHE A 148 -6.14 7.31 1.71
CA PHE A 148 -6.80 7.08 0.41
C PHE A 148 -8.17 6.40 0.52
N ASP A 149 -8.67 6.09 1.73
CA ASP A 149 -9.97 5.41 1.93
C ASP A 149 -11.13 6.19 1.33
N ASN A 150 -11.04 7.51 1.30
CA ASN A 150 -12.04 8.36 0.67
C ASN A 150 -11.40 9.60 0.06
N THR A 151 -11.27 9.59 -1.27
CA THR A 151 -10.66 10.70 -2.03
C THR A 151 -11.52 11.96 -2.09
N ASN A 152 -12.74 11.94 -1.57
CA ASN A 152 -13.66 13.11 -1.55
C ASN A 152 -13.73 13.80 -0.18
N LYS A 153 -13.02 13.28 0.84
CA LYS A 153 -13.07 13.78 2.22
C LYS A 153 -11.67 13.92 2.82
N PRO A 154 -11.52 14.63 3.97
CA PRO A 154 -10.32 14.53 4.78
C PRO A 154 -10.00 13.07 5.19
N PRO A 155 -8.73 12.69 5.31
CA PRO A 155 -7.53 13.53 5.19
C PRO A 155 -7.08 13.81 3.75
N TYR A 156 -7.49 13.00 2.77
CA TYR A 156 -7.04 13.13 1.38
C TYR A 156 -7.27 14.55 0.82
N LYS A 157 -8.47 15.11 0.96
CA LYS A 157 -8.80 16.45 0.45
C LYS A 157 -8.14 17.61 1.19
N LEU A 158 -7.52 17.37 2.34
CA LEU A 158 -6.64 18.37 2.95
C LEU A 158 -5.27 18.42 2.26
N ILE A 159 -4.82 17.29 1.72
CA ILE A 159 -3.55 17.16 1.01
C ILE A 159 -3.71 17.56 -0.46
N PHE A 160 -4.69 16.98 -1.14
CA PHE A 160 -4.95 17.18 -2.57
C PHE A 160 -6.28 17.88 -2.80
N ASN A 161 -6.23 19.14 -3.10
CA ASN A 161 -7.38 19.99 -3.41
C ASN A 161 -7.01 21.07 -4.44
N SER A 162 -8.00 21.86 -4.88
CA SER A 162 -7.79 22.91 -5.89
C SER A 162 -6.81 24.02 -5.48
N GLY A 163 -6.55 24.16 -4.18
CA GLY A 163 -5.55 25.10 -3.64
C GLY A 163 -4.13 24.53 -3.60
N THR A 164 -3.95 23.25 -3.85
CA THR A 164 -2.62 22.62 -3.95
C THR A 164 -2.06 22.86 -5.34
N SER A 165 -1.10 23.78 -5.47
CA SER A 165 -0.44 24.07 -6.74
C SER A 165 0.68 23.05 -7.02
N ALA A 166 1.02 22.87 -8.29
CA ALA A 166 2.15 22.06 -8.73
C ALA A 166 3.48 22.56 -8.13
N TYR A 167 3.67 23.88 -8.10
CA TYR A 167 4.82 24.52 -7.48
C TYR A 167 4.95 24.20 -5.99
N LYS A 168 3.83 24.24 -5.26
CA LYS A 168 3.82 23.85 -3.84
C LYS A 168 4.17 22.37 -3.67
N LEU A 169 3.56 21.49 -4.47
CA LEU A 169 3.84 20.07 -4.42
C LEU A 169 5.33 19.81 -4.64
N TRP A 170 5.90 20.40 -5.70
CA TRP A 170 7.30 20.17 -6.04
C TRP A 170 8.25 20.64 -4.94
N ASN A 171 8.07 21.86 -4.43
CA ASN A 171 8.89 22.38 -3.35
C ASN A 171 8.82 21.52 -2.08
N CYS A 172 7.63 21.03 -1.74
CA CYS A 172 7.49 20.13 -0.60
C CYS A 172 8.26 18.81 -0.83
N VAL A 173 8.21 18.26 -2.05
CA VAL A 173 8.94 17.04 -2.41
C VAL A 173 10.46 17.27 -2.34
N GLU A 174 10.97 18.39 -2.82
CA GLU A 174 12.40 18.71 -2.75
C GLU A 174 12.88 18.84 -1.30
N VAL A 175 12.13 19.55 -0.47
CA VAL A 175 12.44 19.67 0.97
C VAL A 175 12.40 18.31 1.65
N TYR A 176 11.41 17.48 1.35
CA TYR A 176 11.29 16.13 1.91
C TYR A 176 12.46 15.24 1.53
N ARG A 177 12.91 15.29 0.28
CA ARG A 177 14.11 14.56 -0.19
C ARG A 177 15.37 14.98 0.54
N GLU A 178 15.55 16.28 0.70
CA GLU A 178 16.71 16.80 1.42
C GLU A 178 16.72 16.34 2.89
N LEU A 179 15.56 16.33 3.53
CA LEU A 179 15.43 15.80 4.89
C LEU A 179 15.75 14.31 4.96
N GLN A 180 15.33 13.53 3.96
CA GLN A 180 15.69 12.10 3.89
C GLN A 180 17.19 11.87 3.69
N ASN A 181 17.85 12.71 2.88
CA ASN A 181 19.30 12.65 2.67
C ASN A 181 20.03 12.93 3.99
N ILE A 182 19.65 14.02 4.67
CA ILE A 182 20.23 14.41 5.97
C ILE A 182 20.01 13.29 7.02
N GLU A 183 18.81 12.70 7.06
CA GLU A 183 18.53 11.57 7.95
C GLU A 183 19.40 10.37 7.62
N GLY A 184 19.58 10.05 6.33
CA GLY A 184 20.43 8.97 5.87
C GLY A 184 21.91 9.16 6.28
N GLU A 185 22.44 10.36 6.12
CA GLU A 185 23.78 10.72 6.55
C GLU A 185 23.93 10.61 8.06
N TYR A 186 22.96 11.13 8.81
CA TYR A 186 22.94 11.06 10.29
C TYR A 186 22.91 9.64 10.81
N GLN A 187 22.18 8.72 10.13
CA GLN A 187 22.11 7.31 10.52
C GLN A 187 23.40 6.54 10.21
N GLN A 188 24.19 6.99 9.22
CA GLN A 188 25.46 6.37 8.83
C GLN A 188 26.63 6.85 9.70
N ASP A 189 26.51 7.97 10.42
CA ASP A 189 27.55 8.46 11.31
C ASP A 189 27.76 7.50 12.50
N PRO A 190 28.96 6.91 12.67
CA PRO A 190 29.26 6.00 13.77
C PRO A 190 29.02 6.59 15.16
N ASN A 191 29.16 7.90 15.31
CA ASN A 191 28.93 8.60 16.58
C ASN A 191 27.45 8.65 16.98
N ASN A 192 26.53 8.46 16.04
CA ASN A 192 25.09 8.50 16.26
C ASN A 192 24.46 7.10 16.43
N GLN A 193 25.16 6.04 16.02
CA GLN A 193 24.67 4.66 16.16
C GLN A 193 24.44 4.25 17.63
N SER A 194 25.20 4.80 18.56
CA SER A 194 25.06 4.54 20.00
C SER A 194 23.78 5.15 20.62
N LYS A 195 23.18 6.16 20.00
CA LYS A 195 21.94 6.79 20.48
C LYS A 195 20.67 6.06 20.07
N LYS A 196 20.73 5.23 19.05
CA LYS A 196 19.59 4.45 18.51
C LYS A 196 19.14 3.31 19.44
N LEU A 197 19.98 2.94 20.41
CA LEU A 197 19.68 1.89 21.42
C LEU A 197 18.95 2.43 22.67
N MET A 198 18.69 3.74 22.74
CA MET A 198 18.06 4.39 23.89
C MET A 198 16.70 5.06 23.60
N SER A 199 16.16 4.88 22.42
CA SER A 199 14.84 5.36 21.99
C SER A 199 13.96 4.18 21.54
#